data_3906b878e5e375fbe105a019afc96a57
#
_entry.id   3906b878e5e375fbe105a019afc96a57
#
_cell.length_a   1.000
_cell.length_b   1.000
_cell.length_c   1.000
_cell.angle_alpha   90.00
_cell.angle_beta   90.00
_cell.angle_gamma   90.00
#
_symmetry.space_group_name_H-M   'P 1'
#
loop_
_entity.id
_entity.type
_entity.pdbx_description
1 polymer ?
#
loop_
_entity_poly.entity_id
_entity_poly.type
_entity_poly.pdbx_seq_one_letter_code
_entity_poly.pdbx_strand_id
1 'polypeptide(L)'
;MTEKKSPIISFKNFSFQYRAQKKPTLKEINLDIYPGERVLIAGPSGCGKSTLVGCINGLNPFSNPGECSGELIVDGVDAPKSSIFQLSAHVGTVLQDPDGQFIGLTVGEDIAFALENSCMPQDEMHEITRHAAELVGIQDHLDFAPHELSGGQKQRVSLAGVMVDQVKILLFDEPLANLDPATGKQTIELIDEIQEKTDTTVVIIEHRLEDVLWRDVDRIVLMGDGKILADLHPDELLSTRLLEENGIREPLYLTALRYAGVELAPAKKPAHVDSVVIDEADRKKMTDWFWSRPAAEAEKEHEPLLEVRNLTFGYERGRQTLRDVSLTIHKGEMVSIVGKNGAGKSTFSKLVCGFETPDSGEILFQGRDLLQENIRHRAKHIGYVMQNPNQMISKTMIFDEVALSLRNMGKSEEEIREKVEETLKVCGLFPFRNWPVSALSFGQKKRVTIASVLVQDPELIILDEPTAGQDFRHYTEIMEFLRGLNEKGVTVVMITHDMHLMLEYTPRALVFADGRLIADRSAAAVLCDPQLIRQAALKETSLFTLANQLGISPAEEFVQRFIEEDREVRSHGR
;
A
#
# COMPACT_ATOMS: atom_id res chain seq x y z
N MET A 1 38.51 -16.63 16.65
CA MET A 1 37.62 -17.58 15.93
C MET A 1 36.22 -17.22 16.39
N THR A 2 35.52 -16.42 15.62
CA THR A 2 34.10 -16.15 15.86
C THR A 2 33.34 -17.46 15.68
N GLU A 3 32.69 -17.94 16.73
CA GLU A 3 31.76 -19.07 16.64
C GLU A 3 30.77 -18.79 15.48
N LYS A 4 30.74 -19.66 14.47
CA LYS A 4 29.71 -19.58 13.42
C LYS A 4 28.37 -19.79 14.12
N LYS A 5 27.59 -18.74 14.31
CA LYS A 5 26.21 -18.86 14.80
C LYS A 5 25.49 -19.86 13.89
N SER A 6 24.78 -20.82 14.45
CA SER A 6 23.91 -21.68 13.66
C SER A 6 22.70 -20.88 13.19
N PRO A 7 22.21 -21.07 11.95
CA PRO A 7 21.03 -20.36 11.46
C PRO A 7 19.79 -20.75 12.29
N ILE A 8 18.93 -19.78 12.57
CA ILE A 8 17.65 -20.00 13.24
C ILE A 8 16.58 -20.45 12.25
N ILE A 9 16.69 -20.01 10.98
CA ILE A 9 15.88 -20.51 9.86
C ILE A 9 16.84 -20.98 8.79
N SER A 10 16.70 -22.22 8.31
CA SER A 10 17.55 -22.78 7.26
C SER A 10 16.74 -23.53 6.23
N PHE A 11 16.73 -23.04 4.99
CA PHE A 11 16.22 -23.72 3.81
C PHE A 11 17.38 -24.35 3.05
N LYS A 12 17.27 -25.65 2.71
CA LYS A 12 18.24 -26.36 1.89
C LYS A 12 17.55 -27.07 0.74
N ASN A 13 17.77 -26.58 -0.45
CA ASN A 13 17.16 -27.07 -1.69
C ASN A 13 15.66 -27.30 -1.54
N PHE A 14 15.00 -26.35 -0.84
CA PHE A 14 13.60 -26.49 -0.46
C PHE A 14 12.67 -26.06 -1.59
N SER A 15 11.67 -26.87 -1.88
CA SER A 15 10.62 -26.53 -2.85
C SER A 15 9.25 -26.83 -2.26
N PHE A 16 8.26 -26.01 -2.65
CA PHE A 16 6.87 -26.18 -2.23
C PHE A 16 5.92 -26.00 -3.41
N GLN A 17 4.96 -26.92 -3.51
CA GLN A 17 3.91 -26.90 -4.54
C GLN A 17 2.55 -27.05 -3.89
N TYR A 18 1.65 -26.08 -4.09
CA TYR A 18 0.24 -26.21 -3.69
C TYR A 18 -0.43 -27.33 -4.48
N ARG A 19 -1.28 -28.12 -3.80
CA ARG A 19 -2.03 -29.23 -4.46
C ARG A 19 -2.88 -28.76 -5.65
N ALA A 20 -3.38 -27.51 -5.61
CA ALA A 20 -4.18 -26.93 -6.69
C ALA A 20 -3.36 -26.44 -7.88
N GLN A 21 -2.02 -26.40 -7.79
CA GLN A 21 -1.14 -25.85 -8.81
C GLN A 21 -0.38 -26.96 -9.55
N LYS A 22 -0.07 -26.71 -10.84
CA LYS A 22 0.69 -27.66 -11.67
C LYS A 22 2.21 -27.51 -11.56
N LYS A 23 2.68 -26.40 -10.99
CA LYS A 23 4.11 -26.07 -10.88
C LYS A 23 4.43 -25.66 -9.45
N PRO A 24 5.65 -25.93 -8.97
CA PRO A 24 6.10 -25.45 -7.68
C PRO A 24 6.02 -23.92 -7.58
N THR A 25 5.54 -23.42 -6.43
CA THR A 25 5.54 -22.00 -6.09
C THR A 25 6.90 -21.58 -5.55
N LEU A 26 7.55 -22.43 -4.76
CA LEU A 26 8.94 -22.26 -4.33
C LEU A 26 9.81 -23.32 -5.01
N LYS A 27 10.98 -22.92 -5.51
CA LYS A 27 11.86 -23.74 -6.35
C LYS A 27 13.28 -23.69 -5.81
N GLU A 28 13.75 -24.77 -5.22
CA GLU A 28 15.16 -24.96 -4.80
C GLU A 28 15.68 -23.81 -3.93
N ILE A 29 14.87 -23.36 -2.96
CA ILE A 29 15.25 -22.29 -2.04
C ILE A 29 16.42 -22.73 -1.18
N ASN A 30 17.45 -21.90 -1.13
CA ASN A 30 18.58 -22.00 -0.21
C ASN A 30 18.71 -20.65 0.50
N LEU A 31 18.46 -20.63 1.81
CA LEU A 31 18.47 -19.40 2.62
C LEU A 31 18.73 -19.76 4.08
N ASP A 32 19.71 -19.11 4.66
CA ASP A 32 20.01 -19.16 6.08
C ASP A 32 19.75 -17.79 6.72
N ILE A 33 18.94 -17.73 7.78
CA ILE A 33 18.70 -16.53 8.59
C ILE A 33 19.24 -16.80 9.99
N TYR A 34 19.99 -15.86 10.55
CA TYR A 34 20.68 -16.04 11.82
C TYR A 34 19.93 -15.35 12.97
N PRO A 35 20.12 -15.80 14.22
CA PRO A 35 19.50 -15.17 15.39
C PRO A 35 19.80 -13.68 15.50
N GLY A 36 18.75 -12.88 15.73
CA GLY A 36 18.83 -11.42 15.86
C GLY A 36 18.90 -10.65 14.55
N GLU A 37 18.93 -11.32 13.38
CA GLU A 37 18.90 -10.62 12.09
C GLU A 37 17.54 -10.01 11.80
N ARG A 38 17.57 -8.87 11.10
CA ARG A 38 16.42 -8.23 10.44
C ARG A 38 16.53 -8.41 8.93
N VAL A 39 15.65 -9.23 8.38
CA VAL A 39 15.69 -9.58 6.95
C VAL A 39 14.44 -9.05 6.25
N LEU A 40 14.66 -8.26 5.19
CA LEU A 40 13.58 -7.81 4.30
C LEU A 40 13.48 -8.75 3.10
N ILE A 41 12.31 -9.33 2.88
CA ILE A 41 12.00 -10.14 1.69
C ILE A 41 11.24 -9.27 0.69
N ALA A 42 11.87 -8.99 -0.43
CA ALA A 42 11.33 -8.20 -1.52
C ALA A 42 11.09 -9.05 -2.77
N GLY A 43 10.19 -8.62 -3.64
CA GLY A 43 9.89 -9.31 -4.90
C GLY A 43 8.52 -8.94 -5.46
N PRO A 44 8.24 -9.20 -6.75
CA PRO A 44 6.95 -8.92 -7.34
C PRO A 44 5.83 -9.79 -6.73
N SER A 45 4.57 -9.38 -6.91
CA SER A 45 3.42 -10.17 -6.46
C SER A 45 3.40 -11.55 -7.11
N GLY A 46 3.05 -12.57 -6.31
CA GLY A 46 2.98 -13.94 -6.79
C GLY A 46 4.35 -14.64 -6.96
N CYS A 47 5.47 -13.99 -6.64
CA CYS A 47 6.79 -14.65 -6.71
C CYS A 47 7.05 -15.67 -5.58
N GLY A 48 6.15 -15.78 -4.57
CA GLY A 48 6.24 -16.80 -3.53
C GLY A 48 6.60 -16.29 -2.13
N LYS A 49 6.69 -14.97 -1.86
CA LYS A 49 7.04 -14.40 -0.54
C LYS A 49 6.16 -14.89 0.61
N SER A 50 4.85 -14.71 0.51
CA SER A 50 3.90 -15.18 1.55
C SER A 50 3.86 -16.71 1.64
N THR A 51 4.18 -17.42 0.54
CA THR A 51 4.35 -18.87 0.55
C THR A 51 5.59 -19.28 1.36
N LEU A 52 6.71 -18.54 1.21
CA LEU A 52 7.94 -18.77 1.97
C LEU A 52 7.69 -18.60 3.48
N VAL A 53 7.04 -17.48 3.87
CA VAL A 53 6.64 -17.22 5.27
C VAL A 53 5.65 -18.25 5.77
N GLY A 54 4.67 -18.65 4.94
CA GLY A 54 3.73 -19.72 5.27
C GLY A 54 4.39 -21.07 5.50
N CYS A 55 5.55 -21.35 4.89
CA CYS A 55 6.33 -22.54 5.21
C CYS A 55 7.08 -22.43 6.55
N ILE A 56 7.56 -21.21 6.90
CA ILE A 56 8.27 -20.98 8.17
C ILE A 56 7.32 -21.13 9.37
N ASN A 57 6.10 -20.58 9.28
CA ASN A 57 5.11 -20.63 10.38
C ASN A 57 4.21 -21.87 10.36
N GLY A 58 4.39 -22.78 9.40
CA GLY A 58 3.65 -24.04 9.30
C GLY A 58 2.26 -23.94 8.69
N LEU A 59 1.81 -22.75 8.22
CA LEU A 59 0.55 -22.66 7.46
C LEU A 59 0.62 -23.52 6.18
N ASN A 60 1.80 -23.64 5.60
CA ASN A 60 2.09 -24.56 4.50
C ASN A 60 2.96 -25.71 5.02
N PRO A 61 2.57 -26.99 4.85
CA PRO A 61 1.42 -27.49 4.07
C PRO A 61 0.13 -27.72 4.89
N PHE A 62 0.07 -27.34 6.18
CA PHE A 62 -1.00 -27.80 7.08
C PHE A 62 -2.35 -27.13 6.80
N SER A 63 -2.42 -25.81 6.77
CA SER A 63 -3.66 -25.08 6.43
C SER A 63 -3.85 -24.98 4.92
N ASN A 64 -2.76 -24.83 4.18
CA ASN A 64 -2.75 -24.75 2.72
C ASN A 64 -2.10 -26.04 2.15
N PRO A 65 -2.89 -27.06 1.76
CA PRO A 65 -2.36 -28.35 1.35
C PRO A 65 -1.39 -28.26 0.17
N GLY A 66 -0.23 -28.89 0.32
CA GLY A 66 0.82 -28.90 -0.70
C GLY A 66 1.87 -29.98 -0.43
N GLU A 67 2.84 -30.06 -1.33
CA GLU A 67 3.96 -30.99 -1.23
C GLU A 67 5.26 -30.22 -1.03
N CYS A 68 6.03 -30.63 -0.01
CA CYS A 68 7.36 -30.10 0.29
C CYS A 68 8.43 -31.06 -0.18
N SER A 69 9.56 -30.53 -0.66
CA SER A 69 10.79 -31.28 -0.89
C SER A 69 11.99 -30.47 -0.42
N GLY A 70 13.11 -31.14 -0.10
CA GLY A 70 14.26 -30.51 0.55
C GLY A 70 14.09 -30.41 2.07
N GLU A 71 14.86 -29.53 2.71
CA GLU A 71 14.87 -29.35 4.18
C GLU A 71 14.48 -27.92 4.54
N LEU A 72 13.66 -27.76 5.59
CA LEU A 72 13.39 -26.49 6.26
C LEU A 72 13.45 -26.71 7.77
N ILE A 73 14.43 -26.09 8.39
CA ILE A 73 14.63 -26.10 9.84
C ILE A 73 14.32 -24.70 10.39
N VAL A 74 13.47 -24.62 11.41
CA VAL A 74 13.07 -23.40 12.11
C VAL A 74 13.33 -23.58 13.59
N ASP A 75 14.26 -22.83 14.17
CA ASP A 75 14.74 -22.94 15.57
C ASP A 75 15.00 -24.41 15.99
N GLY A 76 15.65 -25.18 15.11
CA GLY A 76 15.96 -26.59 15.33
C GLY A 76 14.83 -27.57 15.04
N VAL A 77 13.65 -27.10 14.66
CA VAL A 77 12.45 -27.90 14.36
C VAL A 77 12.34 -28.13 12.84
N ASP A 78 12.11 -29.38 12.41
CA ASP A 78 11.81 -29.72 11.00
C ASP A 78 10.38 -29.26 10.67
N ALA A 79 10.24 -28.06 10.10
CA ALA A 79 8.96 -27.42 9.91
C ALA A 79 7.95 -28.22 9.07
N PRO A 80 8.30 -28.84 7.92
CA PRO A 80 7.37 -29.68 7.16
C PRO A 80 6.83 -30.91 7.89
N LYS A 81 7.50 -31.37 8.96
CA LYS A 81 7.09 -32.54 9.73
C LYS A 81 6.47 -32.22 11.08
N SER A 82 6.44 -30.94 11.45
CA SER A 82 5.96 -30.45 12.74
C SER A 82 4.55 -29.87 12.62
N SER A 83 3.78 -29.89 13.69
CA SER A 83 2.46 -29.25 13.71
C SER A 83 2.57 -27.72 13.77
N ILE A 84 1.52 -27.01 13.35
CA ILE A 84 1.41 -25.54 13.51
C ILE A 84 1.58 -25.17 14.99
N PHE A 85 1.01 -25.95 15.90
CA PHE A 85 1.10 -25.74 17.35
C PHE A 85 2.56 -25.80 17.86
N GLN A 86 3.38 -26.70 17.33
CA GLN A 86 4.80 -26.73 17.69
C GLN A 86 5.55 -25.53 17.16
N LEU A 87 5.26 -25.12 15.93
CA LEU A 87 5.93 -23.97 15.32
C LEU A 87 5.50 -22.63 15.91
N SER A 88 4.24 -22.49 16.39
CA SER A 88 3.76 -21.25 17.02
C SER A 88 4.50 -20.90 18.31
N ALA A 89 5.11 -21.88 19.00
CA ALA A 89 5.98 -21.61 20.15
C ALA A 89 7.32 -20.95 19.78
N HIS A 90 7.71 -20.98 18.51
CA HIS A 90 8.97 -20.42 18.00
C HIS A 90 8.77 -19.21 17.12
N VAL A 91 7.62 -19.14 16.41
CA VAL A 91 7.36 -18.20 15.33
C VAL A 91 6.04 -17.48 15.56
N GLY A 92 6.10 -16.18 15.70
CA GLY A 92 4.93 -15.31 15.71
C GLY A 92 4.73 -14.65 14.35
N THR A 93 3.48 -14.52 13.91
CA THR A 93 3.16 -13.93 12.61
C THR A 93 2.13 -12.81 12.76
N VAL A 94 2.46 -11.63 12.26
CA VAL A 94 1.52 -10.51 12.06
C VAL A 94 1.11 -10.50 10.60
N LEU A 95 -0.18 -10.72 10.34
CA LEU A 95 -0.75 -10.82 8.99
C LEU A 95 -1.04 -9.45 8.39
N GLN A 96 -1.18 -9.41 7.06
CA GLN A 96 -1.51 -8.22 6.27
C GLN A 96 -2.85 -7.58 6.70
N ASP A 97 -3.84 -8.38 7.04
CA ASP A 97 -5.16 -7.93 7.51
C ASP A 97 -5.33 -8.24 9.00
N PRO A 98 -5.10 -7.25 9.90
CA PRO A 98 -5.29 -7.46 11.32
C PRO A 98 -6.74 -7.81 11.71
N ASP A 99 -7.74 -7.31 10.97
CA ASP A 99 -9.15 -7.59 11.27
C ASP A 99 -9.48 -9.08 11.17
N GLY A 100 -8.77 -9.81 10.30
CA GLY A 100 -8.89 -11.25 10.17
C GLY A 100 -8.24 -12.06 11.29
N GLN A 101 -7.45 -11.42 12.18
CA GLN A 101 -6.76 -12.06 13.30
C GLN A 101 -7.54 -11.96 14.61
N PHE A 102 -8.43 -10.96 14.78
CA PHE A 102 -9.13 -10.73 16.04
C PHE A 102 -10.18 -11.81 16.35
N ILE A 103 -10.09 -12.36 17.55
CA ILE A 103 -10.99 -13.39 18.10
C ILE A 103 -11.65 -12.88 19.38
N GLY A 104 -10.92 -12.10 20.20
CA GLY A 104 -11.39 -11.52 21.45
C GLY A 104 -12.50 -10.47 21.24
N LEU A 105 -13.39 -10.35 22.22
CA LEU A 105 -14.40 -9.28 22.26
C LEU A 105 -13.78 -7.95 22.69
N THR A 106 -12.71 -8.02 23.48
CA THR A 106 -11.90 -6.88 23.91
C THR A 106 -10.44 -7.07 23.48
N VAL A 107 -9.70 -5.97 23.44
CA VAL A 107 -8.26 -5.97 23.17
C VAL A 107 -7.50 -6.86 24.14
N GLY A 108 -7.85 -6.79 25.45
CA GLY A 108 -7.22 -7.61 26.48
C GLY A 108 -7.45 -9.10 26.26
N GLU A 109 -8.67 -9.51 25.91
CA GLU A 109 -9.00 -10.90 25.58
C GLU A 109 -8.26 -11.38 24.33
N ASP A 110 -8.13 -10.52 23.32
CA ASP A 110 -7.42 -10.88 22.10
C ASP A 110 -5.92 -11.10 22.33
N ILE A 111 -5.28 -10.23 23.10
CA ILE A 111 -3.87 -10.38 23.49
C ILE A 111 -3.67 -11.64 24.36
N ALA A 112 -4.60 -11.93 25.28
CA ALA A 112 -4.52 -13.08 26.19
C ALA A 112 -4.80 -14.43 25.50
N PHE A 113 -5.36 -14.43 24.29
CA PHE A 113 -5.88 -15.63 23.63
C PHE A 113 -4.87 -16.80 23.53
N ALA A 114 -3.60 -16.50 23.21
CA ALA A 114 -2.56 -17.52 23.14
C ALA A 114 -2.25 -18.13 24.53
N LEU A 115 -2.27 -17.31 25.57
CA LEU A 115 -2.05 -17.73 26.95
C LEU A 115 -3.20 -18.60 27.50
N GLU A 116 -4.45 -18.27 27.10
CA GLU A 116 -5.61 -19.09 27.42
C GLU A 116 -5.50 -20.50 26.79
N ASN A 117 -5.08 -20.57 25.54
CA ASN A 117 -4.85 -21.83 24.82
C ASN A 117 -3.76 -22.69 25.51
N SER A 118 -2.82 -22.04 26.19
CA SER A 118 -1.78 -22.71 26.98
C SER A 118 -2.22 -23.07 28.39
N CYS A 119 -3.51 -22.83 28.76
CA CYS A 119 -4.07 -23.06 30.11
C CYS A 119 -3.30 -22.35 31.23
N MET A 120 -2.78 -21.15 30.96
CA MET A 120 -2.04 -20.34 31.93
C MET A 120 -2.95 -19.86 33.08
N PRO A 121 -2.47 -19.78 34.35
CA PRO A 121 -3.23 -19.18 35.45
C PRO A 121 -3.66 -17.75 35.17
N GLN A 122 -4.87 -17.37 35.58
CA GLN A 122 -5.47 -16.05 35.25
C GLN A 122 -4.62 -14.86 35.71
N ASP A 123 -4.04 -14.93 36.91
CA ASP A 123 -3.22 -13.83 37.45
C ASP A 123 -1.96 -13.61 36.59
N GLU A 124 -1.31 -14.68 36.16
CA GLU A 124 -0.14 -14.62 35.26
C GLU A 124 -0.53 -14.11 33.87
N MET A 125 -1.68 -14.54 33.35
CA MET A 125 -2.20 -14.03 32.07
C MET A 125 -2.39 -12.51 32.10
N HIS A 126 -3.00 -11.97 33.16
CA HIS A 126 -3.21 -10.53 33.30
C HIS A 126 -1.90 -9.74 33.34
N GLU A 127 -0.88 -10.28 34.02
CA GLU A 127 0.42 -9.62 34.10
C GLU A 127 1.13 -9.60 32.73
N ILE A 128 1.18 -10.74 32.05
CA ILE A 128 1.82 -10.86 30.73
C ILE A 128 1.08 -10.04 29.68
N THR A 129 -0.26 -10.09 29.66
CA THR A 129 -1.10 -9.29 28.74
C THR A 129 -0.84 -7.81 28.92
N ARG A 130 -0.80 -7.31 30.17
CA ARG A 130 -0.51 -5.90 30.45
C ARG A 130 0.90 -5.52 29.99
N HIS A 131 1.90 -6.36 30.27
CA HIS A 131 3.27 -6.10 29.86
C HIS A 131 3.41 -6.07 28.33
N ALA A 132 2.78 -7.02 27.62
CA ALA A 132 2.77 -7.02 26.15
C ALA A 132 2.08 -5.75 25.57
N ALA A 133 0.97 -5.34 26.19
CA ALA A 133 0.29 -4.11 25.80
C ALA A 133 1.13 -2.84 26.04
N GLU A 134 1.89 -2.79 27.13
CA GLU A 134 2.84 -1.70 27.44
C GLU A 134 3.99 -1.64 26.44
N LEU A 135 4.54 -2.79 26.03
CA LEU A 135 5.62 -2.87 25.03
C LEU A 135 5.24 -2.22 23.70
N VAL A 136 3.99 -2.39 23.28
CA VAL A 136 3.48 -1.84 22.02
C VAL A 136 2.72 -0.52 22.19
N GLY A 137 2.54 -0.01 23.44
CA GLY A 137 1.87 1.25 23.73
C GLY A 137 0.36 1.22 23.48
N ILE A 138 -0.33 0.13 23.89
CA ILE A 138 -1.80 -0.05 23.74
C ILE A 138 -2.49 -0.30 25.09
N GLN A 139 -1.79 -0.17 26.21
CA GLN A 139 -2.26 -0.49 27.56
C GLN A 139 -3.56 0.22 27.98
N ASP A 140 -3.80 1.43 27.45
CA ASP A 140 -4.99 2.23 27.76
C ASP A 140 -6.25 1.80 26.99
N HIS A 141 -6.14 0.78 26.13
CA HIS A 141 -7.22 0.32 25.26
C HIS A 141 -7.62 -1.14 25.54
N LEU A 142 -7.14 -1.76 26.62
CA LEU A 142 -7.39 -3.18 26.91
C LEU A 142 -8.88 -3.54 26.99
N ASP A 143 -9.72 -2.62 27.46
CA ASP A 143 -11.16 -2.81 27.60
C ASP A 143 -11.96 -2.43 26.34
N PHE A 144 -11.30 -1.92 25.29
CA PHE A 144 -11.96 -1.51 24.04
C PHE A 144 -12.24 -2.73 23.16
N ALA A 145 -13.32 -2.64 22.38
CA ALA A 145 -13.56 -3.63 21.34
C ALA A 145 -12.63 -3.39 20.12
N PRO A 146 -12.14 -4.45 19.46
CA PRO A 146 -11.22 -4.29 18.32
C PRO A 146 -11.74 -3.38 17.19
N HIS A 147 -13.05 -3.32 16.97
CA HIS A 147 -13.66 -2.47 15.94
C HIS A 147 -13.64 -0.97 16.27
N GLU A 148 -13.39 -0.59 17.52
CA GLU A 148 -13.27 0.80 17.97
C GLU A 148 -11.87 1.37 17.70
N LEU A 149 -10.91 0.51 17.37
CA LEU A 149 -9.50 0.85 17.18
C LEU A 149 -9.22 1.38 15.76
N SER A 150 -8.26 2.29 15.66
CA SER A 150 -7.64 2.66 14.38
C SER A 150 -6.79 1.52 13.80
N GLY A 151 -6.50 1.56 12.48
CA GLY A 151 -5.67 0.54 11.84
C GLY A 151 -4.30 0.33 12.51
N GLY A 152 -3.61 1.41 12.90
CA GLY A 152 -2.34 1.30 13.62
C GLY A 152 -2.48 0.73 15.03
N GLN A 153 -3.58 1.04 15.75
CA GLN A 153 -3.86 0.43 17.05
C GLN A 153 -4.16 -1.06 16.91
N LYS A 154 -4.93 -1.46 15.90
CA LYS A 154 -5.19 -2.87 15.59
C LYS A 154 -3.92 -3.66 15.35
N GLN A 155 -2.99 -3.08 14.60
CA GLN A 155 -1.69 -3.71 14.33
C GLN A 155 -0.84 -3.86 15.60
N ARG A 156 -0.88 -2.87 16.51
CA ARG A 156 -0.24 -2.96 17.83
C ARG A 156 -0.84 -4.09 18.68
N VAL A 157 -2.17 -4.27 18.65
CA VAL A 157 -2.85 -5.38 19.34
C VAL A 157 -2.41 -6.73 18.77
N SER A 158 -2.43 -6.89 17.43
CA SER A 158 -1.95 -8.13 16.80
C SER A 158 -0.49 -8.44 17.17
N LEU A 159 0.36 -7.41 17.22
CA LEU A 159 1.75 -7.57 17.63
C LEU A 159 1.87 -7.96 19.12
N ALA A 160 1.10 -7.32 20.02
CA ALA A 160 1.06 -7.72 21.43
C ALA A 160 0.63 -9.18 21.62
N GLY A 161 -0.43 -9.61 20.90
CA GLY A 161 -0.93 -10.99 20.95
C GLY A 161 0.09 -12.03 20.45
N VAL A 162 1.01 -11.64 19.58
CA VAL A 162 2.12 -12.50 19.13
C VAL A 162 3.28 -12.48 20.14
N MET A 163 3.49 -11.37 20.85
CA MET A 163 4.61 -11.19 21.78
C MET A 163 4.44 -11.93 23.12
N VAL A 164 3.21 -12.24 23.53
CA VAL A 164 2.94 -12.93 24.80
C VAL A 164 3.61 -14.30 24.91
N ASP A 165 3.84 -14.99 23.79
CA ASP A 165 4.49 -16.30 23.74
C ASP A 165 6.04 -16.23 23.76
N GLN A 166 6.63 -15.03 23.86
CA GLN A 166 8.09 -14.83 23.86
C GLN A 166 8.80 -15.55 22.70
N VAL A 167 8.21 -15.48 21.51
CA VAL A 167 8.73 -16.13 20.30
C VAL A 167 10.12 -15.59 19.91
N LYS A 168 10.94 -16.44 19.30
CA LYS A 168 12.28 -16.06 18.83
C LYS A 168 12.28 -15.46 17.43
N ILE A 169 11.23 -15.69 16.66
CA ILE A 169 11.10 -15.27 15.27
C ILE A 169 9.79 -14.51 15.11
N LEU A 170 9.85 -13.29 14.60
CA LEU A 170 8.70 -12.48 14.22
C LEU A 170 8.63 -12.36 12.70
N LEU A 171 7.49 -12.75 12.14
CA LEU A 171 7.19 -12.64 10.73
C LEU A 171 6.16 -11.54 10.51
N PHE A 172 6.44 -10.62 9.60
CA PHE A 172 5.52 -9.56 9.20
C PHE A 172 5.20 -9.71 7.71
N ASP A 173 3.95 -9.99 7.38
CA ASP A 173 3.48 -10.07 5.99
C ASP A 173 2.76 -8.77 5.61
N GLU A 174 3.45 -7.90 4.88
CA GLU A 174 3.01 -6.57 4.45
C GLU A 174 2.46 -5.69 5.60
N PRO A 175 3.26 -5.43 6.66
CA PRO A 175 2.80 -4.73 7.85
C PRO A 175 2.40 -3.26 7.60
N LEU A 176 2.75 -2.69 6.45
CA LEU A 176 2.44 -1.31 6.09
C LEU A 176 1.16 -1.19 5.25
N ALA A 177 0.52 -2.32 4.88
CA ALA A 177 -0.71 -2.30 4.10
C ALA A 177 -1.82 -1.55 4.85
N ASN A 178 -2.59 -0.73 4.13
CA ASN A 178 -3.72 0.05 4.65
C ASN A 178 -3.41 1.07 5.76
N LEU A 179 -2.13 1.32 6.07
CA LEU A 179 -1.73 2.37 7.01
C LEU A 179 -1.46 3.68 6.28
N ASP A 180 -1.81 4.80 6.93
CA ASP A 180 -1.31 6.09 6.49
C ASP A 180 0.22 6.17 6.68
N PRO A 181 0.92 7.05 5.93
CA PRO A 181 2.37 7.08 5.91
C PRO A 181 3.03 7.31 7.28
N ALA A 182 2.43 8.16 8.12
CA ALA A 182 2.96 8.45 9.44
C ALA A 182 2.81 7.24 10.38
N THR A 183 1.65 6.56 10.34
CA THR A 183 1.42 5.32 11.10
C THR A 183 2.34 4.21 10.61
N GLY A 184 2.54 4.08 9.29
CA GLY A 184 3.49 3.11 8.72
C GLY A 184 4.92 3.32 9.24
N LYS A 185 5.39 4.57 9.28
CA LYS A 185 6.70 4.91 9.86
C LYS A 185 6.80 4.49 11.33
N GLN A 186 5.79 4.83 12.14
CA GLN A 186 5.73 4.44 13.56
C GLN A 186 5.73 2.92 13.74
N THR A 187 5.12 2.17 12.81
CA THR A 187 5.13 0.70 12.85
C THR A 187 6.53 0.14 12.65
N ILE A 188 7.28 0.65 11.68
CA ILE A 188 8.68 0.22 11.48
C ILE A 188 9.55 0.60 12.68
N GLU A 189 9.35 1.80 13.26
CA GLU A 189 10.04 2.21 14.49
C GLU A 189 9.72 1.27 15.67
N LEU A 190 8.46 0.88 15.82
CA LEU A 190 8.04 -0.07 16.87
C LEU A 190 8.67 -1.46 16.68
N ILE A 191 8.70 -1.97 15.44
CA ILE A 191 9.35 -3.25 15.13
C ILE A 191 10.84 -3.21 15.49
N ASP A 192 11.51 -2.09 15.19
CA ASP A 192 12.91 -1.82 15.52
C ASP A 192 13.14 -1.85 17.04
N GLU A 193 12.35 -1.07 17.80
CA GLU A 193 12.43 -1.02 19.26
C GLU A 193 12.18 -2.38 19.93
N ILE A 194 11.22 -3.16 19.43
CA ILE A 194 10.93 -4.50 19.95
C ILE A 194 12.10 -5.42 19.72
N GLN A 195 12.66 -5.44 18.51
CA GLN A 195 13.81 -6.27 18.20
C GLN A 195 15.01 -5.95 19.10
N GLU A 196 15.33 -4.66 19.29
CA GLU A 196 16.41 -4.24 20.18
C GLU A 196 16.21 -4.68 21.64
N LYS A 197 14.95 -4.67 22.12
CA LYS A 197 14.61 -5.07 23.50
C LYS A 197 14.60 -6.57 23.72
N THR A 198 14.27 -7.36 22.69
CA THR A 198 13.98 -8.80 22.81
C THR A 198 15.00 -9.72 22.14
N ASP A 199 15.95 -9.16 21.38
CA ASP A 199 16.94 -9.91 20.54
C ASP A 199 16.24 -10.91 19.59
N THR A 200 15.02 -10.60 19.16
CA THR A 200 14.19 -11.44 18.31
C THR A 200 14.62 -11.31 16.85
N THR A 201 14.61 -12.41 16.10
CA THR A 201 14.84 -12.40 14.65
C THR A 201 13.61 -11.89 13.95
N VAL A 202 13.76 -10.93 13.04
CA VAL A 202 12.66 -10.28 12.34
C VAL A 202 12.73 -10.54 10.84
N VAL A 203 11.64 -11.03 10.26
CA VAL A 203 11.49 -11.19 8.81
C VAL A 203 10.30 -10.37 8.35
N ILE A 204 10.54 -9.42 7.46
CA ILE A 204 9.52 -8.51 6.92
C ILE A 204 9.33 -8.81 5.44
N ILE A 205 8.10 -9.07 5.01
CA ILE A 205 7.72 -9.02 3.59
C ILE A 205 7.13 -7.66 3.33
N GLU A 206 7.67 -6.91 2.37
CA GLU A 206 7.12 -5.61 1.99
C GLU A 206 7.45 -5.26 0.53
N HIS A 207 6.52 -4.53 -0.10
CA HIS A 207 6.68 -3.98 -1.45
C HIS A 207 7.25 -2.56 -1.44
N ARG A 208 7.01 -1.82 -0.35
CA ARG A 208 7.44 -0.43 -0.17
C ARG A 208 8.81 -0.37 0.51
N LEU A 209 9.87 -0.70 -0.26
CA LEU A 209 11.23 -0.77 0.27
C LEU A 209 11.66 0.50 0.98
N GLU A 210 11.38 1.67 0.40
CA GLU A 210 11.75 2.98 0.96
C GLU A 210 11.12 3.25 2.33
N ASP A 211 9.96 2.64 2.61
CA ASP A 211 9.31 2.77 3.91
C ASP A 211 9.95 1.87 4.96
N VAL A 212 10.35 0.65 4.60
CA VAL A 212 11.05 -0.27 5.51
C VAL A 212 12.47 0.19 5.78
N LEU A 213 13.18 0.67 4.74
CA LEU A 213 14.54 1.21 4.83
C LEU A 213 14.62 2.54 5.60
N TRP A 214 13.53 2.98 6.21
CA TRP A 214 13.57 4.02 7.23
C TRP A 214 14.38 3.61 8.46
N ARG A 215 14.47 2.30 8.73
CA ARG A 215 15.35 1.69 9.75
C ARG A 215 16.29 0.68 9.09
N ASP A 216 17.41 0.44 9.75
CA ASP A 216 18.39 -0.51 9.24
C ASP A 216 17.82 -1.91 9.10
N VAL A 217 18.12 -2.59 8.01
CA VAL A 217 17.94 -4.03 7.84
C VAL A 217 19.29 -4.65 7.51
N ASP A 218 19.54 -5.86 8.03
CA ASP A 218 20.85 -6.52 7.82
C ASP A 218 20.99 -7.01 6.38
N ARG A 219 19.88 -7.53 5.81
CA ARG A 219 19.90 -8.09 4.44
C ARG A 219 18.57 -7.90 3.75
N ILE A 220 18.63 -7.80 2.42
CA ILE A 220 17.46 -7.86 1.54
C ILE A 220 17.55 -9.14 0.71
N VAL A 221 16.53 -10.00 0.85
CA VAL A 221 16.36 -11.21 0.04
C VAL A 221 15.41 -10.88 -1.09
N LEU A 222 15.93 -10.81 -2.31
CA LEU A 222 15.16 -10.55 -3.51
C LEU A 222 14.65 -11.87 -4.10
N MET A 223 13.32 -12.00 -4.23
CA MET A 223 12.66 -13.17 -4.81
C MET A 223 12.09 -12.87 -6.20
N GLY A 224 12.16 -13.86 -7.09
CA GLY A 224 11.51 -13.81 -8.42
C GLY A 224 11.20 -15.21 -8.91
N ASP A 225 10.00 -15.43 -9.46
CA ASP A 225 9.51 -16.71 -10.01
C ASP A 225 9.76 -17.92 -9.09
N GLY A 226 9.57 -17.76 -7.79
CA GLY A 226 9.72 -18.82 -6.79
C GLY A 226 11.16 -19.14 -6.41
N LYS A 227 12.13 -18.30 -6.76
CA LYS A 227 13.57 -18.46 -6.46
C LYS A 227 14.10 -17.23 -5.74
N ILE A 228 15.23 -17.41 -5.04
CA ILE A 228 16.04 -16.29 -4.55
C ILE A 228 16.94 -15.83 -5.68
N LEU A 229 16.84 -14.55 -6.03
CA LEU A 229 17.62 -13.90 -7.09
C LEU A 229 18.88 -13.24 -6.50
N ALA A 230 18.74 -12.67 -5.29
CA ALA A 230 19.83 -12.05 -4.56
C ALA A 230 19.55 -12.13 -3.05
N ASP A 231 20.63 -12.17 -2.26
CA ASP A 231 20.64 -12.10 -0.80
C ASP A 231 21.83 -11.24 -0.43
N LEU A 232 21.61 -9.94 -0.24
CA LEU A 232 22.66 -8.92 -0.18
C LEU A 232 22.39 -7.91 0.93
N HIS A 233 23.47 -7.26 1.40
CA HIS A 233 23.35 -6.06 2.21
C HIS A 233 22.61 -4.95 1.43
N PRO A 234 21.77 -4.10 2.09
CA PRO A 234 21.03 -3.05 1.40
C PRO A 234 21.88 -2.18 0.48
N ASP A 235 23.06 -1.73 0.93
CA ASP A 235 23.96 -0.90 0.13
C ASP A 235 24.45 -1.62 -1.14
N GLU A 236 24.64 -2.92 -1.07
CA GLU A 236 25.08 -3.72 -2.22
C GLU A 236 23.93 -3.85 -3.23
N LEU A 237 22.73 -4.25 -2.76
CA LEU A 237 21.57 -4.43 -3.63
C LEU A 237 21.17 -3.13 -4.33
N LEU A 238 21.08 -2.02 -3.58
CA LEU A 238 20.67 -0.71 -4.09
C LEU A 238 21.71 -0.06 -5.01
N SER A 239 22.94 -0.55 -5.00
CA SER A 239 23.96 -0.18 -5.99
C SER A 239 23.76 -0.84 -7.34
N THR A 240 22.99 -1.92 -7.41
CA THR A 240 22.67 -2.65 -8.67
C THR A 240 21.39 -2.10 -9.33
N ARG A 241 21.00 -2.69 -10.47
CA ARG A 241 19.69 -2.46 -11.10
C ARG A 241 18.72 -3.63 -10.92
N LEU A 242 19.04 -4.56 -10.02
CA LEU A 242 18.23 -5.78 -9.83
C LEU A 242 16.78 -5.49 -9.43
N LEU A 243 16.51 -4.41 -8.70
CA LEU A 243 15.14 -4.01 -8.36
C LEU A 243 14.35 -3.61 -9.60
N GLU A 244 14.88 -2.71 -10.41
CA GLU A 244 14.28 -2.24 -11.67
C GLU A 244 14.06 -3.41 -12.64
N GLU A 245 15.08 -4.25 -12.85
CA GLU A 245 15.03 -5.43 -13.73
C GLU A 245 13.96 -6.44 -13.33
N ASN A 246 13.59 -6.47 -12.05
CA ASN A 246 12.56 -7.37 -11.51
C ASN A 246 11.23 -6.66 -11.23
N GLY A 247 11.04 -5.42 -11.73
CA GLY A 247 9.79 -4.68 -11.60
C GLY A 247 9.45 -4.25 -10.17
N ILE A 248 10.49 -3.99 -9.36
CA ILE A 248 10.36 -3.47 -8.00
C ILE A 248 10.81 -2.01 -8.01
N ARG A 249 10.04 -1.16 -7.34
CA ARG A 249 10.35 0.26 -7.23
C ARG A 249 11.61 0.47 -6.39
N GLU A 250 12.56 1.21 -6.92
CA GLU A 250 13.67 1.76 -6.15
C GLU A 250 13.21 2.97 -5.31
N PRO A 251 13.89 3.29 -4.20
CA PRO A 251 13.72 4.57 -3.51
C PRO A 251 13.88 5.76 -4.46
N LEU A 252 13.00 6.77 -4.34
CA LEU A 252 12.94 7.89 -5.29
C LEU A 252 14.24 8.67 -5.39
N TYR A 253 14.96 8.87 -4.27
CA TYR A 253 16.24 9.57 -4.27
C TYR A 253 17.32 8.85 -5.10
N LEU A 254 17.31 7.50 -5.14
CA LEU A 254 18.23 6.73 -5.97
C LEU A 254 17.90 6.88 -7.45
N THR A 255 16.61 6.83 -7.78
CA THR A 255 16.16 7.07 -9.15
C THR A 255 16.55 8.47 -9.62
N ALA A 256 16.41 9.51 -8.77
CA ALA A 256 16.87 10.87 -9.10
C ALA A 256 18.39 10.94 -9.33
N LEU A 257 19.19 10.29 -8.48
CA LEU A 257 20.63 10.22 -8.67
C LEU A 257 21.00 9.53 -10.00
N ARG A 258 20.29 8.46 -10.37
CA ARG A 258 20.52 7.76 -11.65
C ARG A 258 20.14 8.63 -12.86
N TYR A 259 19.05 9.40 -12.79
CA TYR A 259 18.66 10.32 -13.86
C TYR A 259 19.70 11.41 -14.10
N ALA A 260 20.36 11.85 -13.04
CA ALA A 260 21.49 12.79 -13.16
C ALA A 260 22.81 12.12 -13.59
N GLY A 261 22.82 10.82 -13.87
CA GLY A 261 24.02 10.08 -14.27
C GLY A 261 25.03 9.83 -13.14
N VAL A 262 24.54 9.79 -11.88
CA VAL A 262 25.36 9.40 -10.72
C VAL A 262 25.48 7.88 -10.69
N GLU A 263 26.71 7.37 -10.61
CA GLU A 263 26.96 5.94 -10.40
C GLU A 263 26.88 5.60 -8.91
N LEU A 264 26.00 4.65 -8.60
CA LEU A 264 25.84 4.12 -7.24
C LEU A 264 26.83 2.98 -6.99
N ALA A 265 27.44 2.99 -5.81
CA ALA A 265 28.33 1.95 -5.33
C ALA A 265 28.12 1.76 -3.82
N PRO A 266 28.40 0.57 -3.25
CA PRO A 266 28.21 0.31 -1.81
C PRO A 266 28.95 1.31 -0.90
N ALA A 267 30.10 1.81 -1.35
CA ALA A 267 30.88 2.82 -0.64
C ALA A 267 30.14 4.16 -0.47
N LYS A 268 29.12 4.43 -1.30
CA LYS A 268 28.27 5.63 -1.21
C LYS A 268 27.10 5.45 -0.24
N LYS A 269 26.95 4.29 0.38
CA LYS A 269 25.90 3.99 1.36
C LYS A 269 24.48 4.34 0.87
N PRO A 270 24.03 3.75 -0.22
CA PRO A 270 22.74 4.09 -0.81
C PRO A 270 21.52 3.53 -0.04
N ALA A 271 21.68 2.87 1.09
CA ALA A 271 20.57 2.31 1.86
C ALA A 271 19.62 3.38 2.43
N HIS A 272 20.17 4.54 2.82
CA HIS A 272 19.38 5.61 3.42
C HIS A 272 19.68 6.95 2.76
N VAL A 273 18.64 7.73 2.53
CA VAL A 273 18.78 9.08 1.95
C VAL A 273 19.65 9.99 2.80
N ASP A 274 19.57 9.87 4.14
CA ASP A 274 20.34 10.71 5.07
C ASP A 274 21.84 10.37 5.11
N SER A 275 22.21 9.14 4.76
CA SER A 275 23.60 8.65 4.83
C SER A 275 24.27 8.53 3.46
N VAL A 276 23.52 8.74 2.37
CA VAL A 276 24.09 8.63 1.02
C VAL A 276 25.21 9.64 0.81
N VAL A 277 26.38 9.15 0.40
CA VAL A 277 27.55 9.97 0.16
C VAL A 277 27.49 10.56 -1.25
N ILE A 278 27.34 11.88 -1.32
CA ILE A 278 27.30 12.66 -2.57
C ILE A 278 28.58 13.50 -2.61
N ASP A 279 29.53 13.10 -3.46
CA ASP A 279 30.76 13.85 -3.66
C ASP A 279 30.56 15.11 -4.53
N GLU A 280 31.63 15.92 -4.71
CA GLU A 280 31.53 17.15 -5.52
C GLU A 280 31.19 16.87 -6.98
N ALA A 281 31.65 15.76 -7.56
CA ALA A 281 31.34 15.40 -8.94
C ALA A 281 29.88 15.02 -9.09
N ASP A 282 29.33 14.25 -8.13
CA ASP A 282 27.91 13.89 -8.07
C ASP A 282 27.03 15.12 -7.86
N ARG A 283 27.41 16.00 -6.93
CA ARG A 283 26.71 17.27 -6.67
C ARG A 283 26.64 18.13 -7.92
N LYS A 284 27.74 18.19 -8.68
CA LYS A 284 27.76 18.91 -9.96
C LYS A 284 26.81 18.27 -10.97
N LYS A 285 26.83 16.94 -11.14
CA LYS A 285 25.92 16.22 -12.03
C LYS A 285 24.46 16.49 -11.67
N MET A 286 24.10 16.43 -10.38
CA MET A 286 22.75 16.73 -9.89
C MET A 286 22.34 18.17 -10.18
N THR A 287 23.24 19.14 -9.98
CA THR A 287 22.98 20.55 -10.25
C THR A 287 22.82 20.80 -11.75
N ASP A 288 23.70 20.23 -12.59
CA ASP A 288 23.64 20.34 -14.04
C ASP A 288 22.34 19.70 -14.57
N TRP A 289 21.95 18.55 -14.04
CA TRP A 289 20.67 17.89 -14.36
C TRP A 289 19.47 18.76 -13.99
N PHE A 290 19.46 19.31 -12.77
CA PHE A 290 18.37 20.16 -12.30
C PHE A 290 18.17 21.38 -13.20
N TRP A 291 19.26 22.07 -13.60
CA TRP A 291 19.20 23.27 -14.44
C TRP A 291 19.14 22.99 -15.95
N SER A 292 19.16 21.75 -16.39
CA SER A 292 19.21 21.39 -17.82
C SER A 292 17.94 21.70 -18.61
N ARG A 293 16.81 21.98 -17.93
CA ARG A 293 15.51 22.27 -18.56
C ARG A 293 14.82 23.48 -17.95
N PRO A 294 13.98 24.18 -18.73
CA PRO A 294 13.15 25.27 -18.21
C PRO A 294 12.12 24.72 -17.21
N ALA A 295 11.65 25.59 -16.31
CA ALA A 295 10.54 25.29 -15.40
C ALA A 295 9.26 24.92 -16.20
N ALA A 296 8.42 24.07 -15.59
CA ALA A 296 7.16 23.65 -16.20
C ALA A 296 6.27 24.83 -16.57
N GLU A 297 5.56 24.72 -17.68
CA GLU A 297 4.55 25.71 -18.07
C GLU A 297 3.40 25.71 -17.06
N ALA A 298 2.85 26.92 -16.78
CA ALA A 298 1.69 27.07 -15.92
C ALA A 298 0.47 26.31 -16.47
N GLU A 299 -0.26 25.63 -15.58
CA GLU A 299 -1.47 24.92 -15.94
C GLU A 299 -2.51 25.85 -16.56
N LYS A 300 -3.24 25.33 -17.56
CA LYS A 300 -4.35 26.05 -18.20
C LYS A 300 -5.54 26.11 -17.25
N GLU A 301 -6.24 27.24 -17.23
CA GLU A 301 -7.54 27.33 -16.54
C GLU A 301 -8.54 26.34 -17.18
N HIS A 302 -9.08 25.45 -16.38
CA HIS A 302 -10.09 24.47 -16.77
C HIS A 302 -11.47 24.90 -16.24
N GLU A 303 -12.55 24.50 -16.94
CA GLU A 303 -13.92 24.74 -16.50
C GLU A 303 -14.22 23.96 -15.21
N PRO A 304 -14.93 24.56 -14.22
CA PRO A 304 -15.37 23.84 -13.03
C PRO A 304 -16.30 22.68 -13.40
N LEU A 305 -16.03 21.48 -12.88
CA LEU A 305 -16.86 20.30 -13.02
C LEU A 305 -17.66 20.01 -11.74
N LEU A 306 -16.99 19.96 -10.60
CA LEU A 306 -17.58 19.76 -9.28
C LEU A 306 -17.16 20.92 -8.38
N GLU A 307 -18.17 21.63 -7.84
CA GLU A 307 -17.96 22.68 -6.84
C GLU A 307 -18.63 22.27 -5.53
N VAL A 308 -17.91 22.37 -4.45
CA VAL A 308 -18.39 22.09 -3.10
C VAL A 308 -18.20 23.34 -2.25
N ARG A 309 -19.26 23.77 -1.55
CA ARG A 309 -19.29 25.01 -0.77
C ARG A 309 -19.80 24.75 0.63
N ASN A 310 -18.95 25.08 1.63
CA ASN A 310 -19.26 25.02 3.07
C ASN A 310 -19.88 23.67 3.52
N LEU A 311 -19.44 22.56 2.97
CA LEU A 311 -19.97 21.22 3.21
C LEU A 311 -19.68 20.77 4.64
N THR A 312 -20.73 20.44 5.38
CA THR A 312 -20.65 19.94 6.75
C THR A 312 -21.49 18.68 6.91
N PHE A 313 -20.94 17.67 7.62
CA PHE A 313 -21.61 16.39 7.85
C PHE A 313 -21.13 15.67 9.09
N GLY A 314 -22.02 14.97 9.80
CA GLY A 314 -21.71 14.05 10.90
C GLY A 314 -22.60 12.83 10.89
N TYR A 315 -22.04 11.63 11.13
CA TYR A 315 -22.82 10.39 11.27
C TYR A 315 -23.65 10.37 12.57
N GLU A 316 -23.15 11.04 13.61
CA GLU A 316 -23.79 11.14 14.92
C GLU A 316 -24.08 12.60 15.27
N ARG A 317 -25.19 12.84 15.96
CA ARG A 317 -25.52 14.19 16.41
C ARG A 317 -24.45 14.73 17.34
N GLY A 318 -23.86 15.87 16.96
CA GLY A 318 -22.82 16.55 17.74
C GLY A 318 -21.38 16.16 17.39
N ARG A 319 -21.16 15.15 16.55
CA ARG A 319 -19.82 14.76 16.09
C ARG A 319 -19.70 14.97 14.58
N GLN A 320 -19.15 16.12 14.19
CA GLN A 320 -18.92 16.45 12.79
C GLN A 320 -17.72 15.69 12.23
N THR A 321 -17.94 14.94 11.13
CA THR A 321 -16.92 14.25 10.37
C THR A 321 -16.31 15.14 9.30
N LEU A 322 -17.12 16.01 8.68
CA LEU A 322 -16.67 17.07 7.77
C LEU A 322 -17.13 18.43 8.31
N ARG A 323 -16.26 19.45 8.17
CA ARG A 323 -16.45 20.78 8.75
C ARG A 323 -16.07 21.84 7.75
N ASP A 324 -17.08 22.49 7.17
CA ASP A 324 -16.91 23.65 6.28
C ASP A 324 -15.92 23.40 5.13
N VAL A 325 -16.11 22.28 4.42
CA VAL A 325 -15.26 21.91 3.28
C VAL A 325 -15.72 22.64 2.04
N SER A 326 -14.80 23.40 1.42
CA SER A 326 -15.04 24.08 0.14
C SER A 326 -13.89 23.79 -0.81
N LEU A 327 -14.20 23.33 -2.03
CA LEU A 327 -13.22 23.01 -3.07
C LEU A 327 -13.88 23.00 -4.45
N THR A 328 -13.07 23.10 -5.49
CA THR A 328 -13.50 22.95 -6.89
C THR A 328 -12.60 21.93 -7.59
N ILE A 329 -13.21 21.01 -8.32
CA ILE A 329 -12.52 20.07 -9.22
C ILE A 329 -12.89 20.47 -10.66
N HIS A 330 -11.88 20.55 -11.53
CA HIS A 330 -12.05 21.01 -12.89
C HIS A 330 -12.18 19.85 -13.88
N LYS A 331 -12.76 20.12 -15.02
CA LYS A 331 -12.97 19.13 -16.08
C LYS A 331 -11.65 18.63 -16.67
N GLY A 332 -11.50 17.32 -16.77
CA GLY A 332 -10.28 16.67 -17.27
C GLY A 332 -9.11 16.69 -16.30
N GLU A 333 -9.32 17.10 -15.05
CA GLU A 333 -8.30 17.14 -14.02
C GLU A 333 -8.04 15.74 -13.43
N MET A 334 -6.79 15.50 -12.99
CA MET A 334 -6.40 14.32 -12.22
C MET A 334 -5.92 14.78 -10.85
N VAL A 335 -6.71 14.53 -9.80
CA VAL A 335 -6.52 15.08 -8.46
C VAL A 335 -6.43 13.98 -7.42
N SER A 336 -5.53 14.12 -6.44
CA SER A 336 -5.50 13.27 -5.26
C SER A 336 -6.16 13.92 -4.06
N ILE A 337 -6.86 13.12 -3.26
CA ILE A 337 -7.34 13.47 -1.92
C ILE A 337 -6.51 12.68 -0.91
N VAL A 338 -5.75 13.37 -0.08
CA VAL A 338 -4.81 12.78 0.88
C VAL A 338 -5.06 13.26 2.31
N GLY A 339 -4.49 12.58 3.29
CA GLY A 339 -4.62 12.90 4.71
C GLY A 339 -4.75 11.66 5.58
N LYS A 340 -4.68 11.83 6.90
CA LYS A 340 -4.72 10.73 7.88
C LYS A 340 -6.00 9.88 7.77
N ASN A 341 -5.95 8.66 8.30
CA ASN A 341 -7.13 7.84 8.46
C ASN A 341 -8.16 8.54 9.35
N GLY A 342 -9.44 8.48 8.97
CA GLY A 342 -10.51 9.20 9.67
C GLY A 342 -10.60 10.70 9.39
N ALA A 343 -9.80 11.28 8.48
CA ALA A 343 -9.87 12.70 8.13
C ALA A 343 -11.12 13.12 7.35
N GLY A 344 -11.98 12.18 6.96
CA GLY A 344 -13.23 12.46 6.23
C GLY A 344 -13.16 12.24 4.72
N LYS A 345 -12.06 11.73 4.16
CA LYS A 345 -11.86 11.54 2.71
C LYS A 345 -12.96 10.69 2.06
N SER A 346 -13.19 9.47 2.55
CA SER A 346 -14.23 8.57 2.02
C SER A 346 -15.64 9.09 2.33
N THR A 347 -15.84 9.83 3.43
CA THR A 347 -17.10 10.50 3.74
C THR A 347 -17.42 11.59 2.72
N PHE A 348 -16.42 12.38 2.32
CA PHE A 348 -16.55 13.36 1.25
C PHE A 348 -17.03 12.70 -0.05
N SER A 349 -16.40 11.60 -0.47
CA SER A 349 -16.81 10.87 -1.67
C SER A 349 -18.24 10.32 -1.57
N LYS A 350 -18.63 9.79 -0.41
CA LYS A 350 -19.99 9.30 -0.17
C LYS A 350 -21.05 10.40 -0.31
N LEU A 351 -20.76 11.61 0.15
CA LEU A 351 -21.65 12.77 0.00
C LEU A 351 -21.75 13.21 -1.46
N VAL A 352 -20.67 13.28 -2.19
CA VAL A 352 -20.64 13.61 -3.63
C VAL A 352 -21.45 12.57 -4.42
N CYS A 353 -21.27 11.28 -4.13
CA CYS A 353 -22.01 10.19 -4.79
C CYS A 353 -23.47 10.07 -4.33
N GLY A 354 -23.85 10.72 -3.22
CA GLY A 354 -25.22 10.70 -2.68
C GLY A 354 -25.55 9.48 -1.83
N PHE A 355 -24.55 8.76 -1.32
CA PHE A 355 -24.75 7.70 -0.33
C PHE A 355 -25.11 8.26 1.04
N GLU A 356 -24.69 9.50 1.30
CA GLU A 356 -25.02 10.26 2.49
C GLU A 356 -25.59 11.64 2.09
N THR A 357 -26.33 12.28 3.01
CA THR A 357 -26.89 13.62 2.81
C THR A 357 -26.21 14.58 3.77
N PRO A 358 -25.64 15.71 3.31
CA PRO A 358 -24.93 16.65 4.18
C PRO A 358 -25.89 17.34 5.15
N ASP A 359 -25.38 17.76 6.32
CA ASP A 359 -26.12 18.58 7.29
C ASP A 359 -26.31 20.02 6.77
N SER A 360 -25.29 20.52 6.04
CA SER A 360 -25.31 21.85 5.39
C SER A 360 -24.28 21.95 4.28
N GLY A 361 -24.41 22.99 3.45
CA GLY A 361 -23.55 23.26 2.32
C GLY A 361 -24.18 22.90 0.98
N GLU A 362 -23.41 23.10 -0.09
CA GLU A 362 -23.86 22.88 -1.47
C GLU A 362 -22.86 21.98 -2.20
N ILE A 363 -23.39 21.12 -3.08
CA ILE A 363 -22.60 20.30 -4.01
C ILE A 363 -23.14 20.54 -5.41
N LEU A 364 -22.38 21.22 -6.24
CA LEU A 364 -22.77 21.57 -7.61
C LEU A 364 -21.94 20.76 -8.62
N PHE A 365 -22.62 20.14 -9.59
CA PHE A 365 -21.99 19.44 -10.70
C PHE A 365 -22.35 20.18 -12.00
N GLN A 366 -21.38 20.78 -12.69
CA GLN A 366 -21.61 21.67 -13.83
C GLN A 366 -22.65 22.75 -13.53
N GLY A 367 -22.59 23.34 -12.33
CA GLY A 367 -23.53 24.36 -11.86
C GLY A 367 -24.92 23.85 -11.44
N ARG A 368 -25.18 22.54 -11.48
CA ARG A 368 -26.45 21.92 -11.03
C ARG A 368 -26.32 21.40 -9.60
N ASP A 369 -27.29 21.65 -8.78
CA ASP A 369 -27.31 21.18 -7.39
C ASP A 369 -27.56 19.66 -7.32
N LEU A 370 -26.51 18.91 -6.95
CA LEU A 370 -26.58 17.46 -6.78
C LEU A 370 -27.51 17.03 -5.63
N LEU A 371 -27.80 17.90 -4.66
CA LEU A 371 -28.69 17.56 -3.54
C LEU A 371 -30.15 17.36 -4.01
N GLN A 372 -30.48 17.90 -5.18
CA GLN A 372 -31.80 17.68 -5.82
C GLN A 372 -31.86 16.39 -6.64
N GLU A 373 -30.70 15.71 -6.82
CA GLU A 373 -30.63 14.49 -7.61
C GLU A 373 -30.52 13.25 -6.71
N ASN A 374 -31.23 12.19 -7.11
CA ASN A 374 -31.10 10.90 -6.48
C ASN A 374 -29.83 10.17 -6.96
N ILE A 375 -29.38 9.14 -6.23
CA ILE A 375 -28.18 8.33 -6.54
C ILE A 375 -28.18 7.82 -7.99
N ARG A 376 -29.34 7.38 -8.52
CA ARG A 376 -29.46 6.87 -9.89
C ARG A 376 -29.14 7.93 -10.95
N HIS A 377 -29.49 9.19 -10.70
CA HIS A 377 -29.14 10.29 -11.60
C HIS A 377 -27.66 10.65 -11.48
N ARG A 378 -27.14 10.78 -10.25
CA ARG A 378 -25.70 11.06 -10.02
C ARG A 378 -24.80 9.98 -10.65
N ALA A 379 -25.18 8.70 -10.57
CA ALA A 379 -24.41 7.59 -11.13
C ALA A 379 -24.25 7.63 -12.65
N LYS A 380 -24.99 8.48 -13.37
CA LYS A 380 -24.78 8.71 -14.81
C LYS A 380 -23.58 9.59 -15.12
N HIS A 381 -23.20 10.43 -14.18
CA HIS A 381 -22.14 11.45 -14.35
C HIS A 381 -20.94 11.17 -13.46
N ILE A 382 -21.16 10.55 -12.30
CA ILE A 382 -20.15 10.31 -11.26
C ILE A 382 -20.04 8.80 -11.02
N GLY A 383 -18.87 8.26 -11.33
CA GLY A 383 -18.51 6.89 -11.02
C GLY A 383 -17.77 6.79 -9.69
N TYR A 384 -18.06 5.77 -8.88
CA TYR A 384 -17.34 5.49 -7.64
C TYR A 384 -16.81 4.07 -7.64
N VAL A 385 -15.51 3.92 -7.39
CA VAL A 385 -14.82 2.64 -7.30
C VAL A 385 -14.28 2.46 -5.89
N MET A 386 -14.80 1.45 -5.19
CA MET A 386 -14.41 1.15 -3.81
C MET A 386 -13.01 0.53 -3.72
N GLN A 387 -12.40 0.61 -2.54
CA GLN A 387 -11.10 0.03 -2.24
C GLN A 387 -11.05 -1.47 -2.52
N ASN A 388 -12.00 -2.25 -1.98
CA ASN A 388 -12.06 -3.70 -2.18
C ASN A 388 -12.98 -4.07 -3.34
N PRO A 389 -12.48 -4.61 -4.46
CA PRO A 389 -13.29 -4.98 -5.61
C PRO A 389 -14.34 -6.06 -5.28
N ASN A 390 -14.08 -6.94 -4.30
CA ASN A 390 -15.03 -7.99 -3.94
C ASN A 390 -16.31 -7.44 -3.28
N GLN A 391 -16.30 -6.20 -2.76
CA GLN A 391 -17.49 -5.54 -2.23
C GLN A 391 -18.39 -4.94 -3.33
N MET A 392 -17.83 -4.71 -4.53
CA MET A 392 -18.57 -4.16 -5.67
C MET A 392 -19.09 -5.25 -6.61
N ILE A 393 -18.30 -6.32 -6.81
CA ILE A 393 -18.62 -7.37 -7.77
C ILE A 393 -19.78 -8.22 -7.25
N SER A 394 -20.87 -8.26 -8.02
CA SER A 394 -22.12 -8.96 -7.69
C SER A 394 -22.43 -10.12 -8.61
N LYS A 395 -21.82 -10.18 -9.80
CA LYS A 395 -22.06 -11.22 -10.81
C LYS A 395 -20.89 -12.19 -10.89
N THR A 396 -21.19 -13.40 -11.32
CA THR A 396 -20.18 -14.46 -11.49
C THR A 396 -19.37 -14.31 -12.78
N MET A 397 -19.93 -13.69 -13.81
CA MET A 397 -19.30 -13.52 -15.12
C MET A 397 -18.91 -12.06 -15.36
N ILE A 398 -17.74 -11.84 -15.97
CA ILE A 398 -17.20 -10.51 -16.25
C ILE A 398 -18.16 -9.67 -17.11
N PHE A 399 -18.66 -10.25 -18.20
CA PHE A 399 -19.60 -9.57 -19.09
C PHE A 399 -20.86 -9.10 -18.34
N ASP A 400 -21.43 -9.97 -17.50
CA ASP A 400 -22.66 -9.68 -16.78
C ASP A 400 -22.47 -8.61 -15.69
N GLU A 401 -21.28 -8.58 -15.06
CA GLU A 401 -20.93 -7.55 -14.09
C GLU A 401 -20.88 -6.17 -14.76
N VAL A 402 -20.18 -6.06 -15.89
CA VAL A 402 -20.05 -4.79 -16.62
C VAL A 402 -21.39 -4.37 -17.26
N ALA A 403 -22.19 -5.34 -17.73
CA ALA A 403 -23.51 -5.08 -18.34
C ALA A 403 -24.59 -4.64 -17.34
N LEU A 404 -24.37 -4.88 -16.04
CA LEU A 404 -25.40 -4.74 -15.00
C LEU A 404 -26.06 -3.35 -14.99
N SER A 405 -25.25 -2.30 -15.04
CA SER A 405 -25.72 -0.92 -14.99
C SER A 405 -26.57 -0.57 -16.23
N LEU A 406 -26.15 -0.99 -17.42
CA LEU A 406 -26.88 -0.74 -18.67
C LEU A 406 -28.20 -1.50 -18.72
N ARG A 407 -28.24 -2.75 -18.21
CA ARG A 407 -29.50 -3.50 -18.05
C ARG A 407 -30.47 -2.79 -17.11
N ASN A 408 -29.96 -2.25 -15.99
CA ASN A 408 -30.78 -1.49 -15.05
C ASN A 408 -31.31 -0.16 -15.65
N MET A 409 -30.63 0.36 -16.68
CA MET A 409 -31.07 1.53 -17.46
C MET A 409 -32.10 1.15 -18.55
N GLY A 410 -32.33 -0.13 -18.79
CA GLY A 410 -33.29 -0.62 -19.82
C GLY A 410 -32.74 -0.52 -21.25
N LYS A 411 -31.41 -0.55 -21.43
CA LYS A 411 -30.80 -0.58 -22.76
C LYS A 411 -31.07 -1.91 -23.46
N SER A 412 -31.08 -1.91 -24.80
CA SER A 412 -31.23 -3.13 -25.61
C SER A 412 -29.98 -4.03 -25.46
N GLU A 413 -30.15 -5.35 -25.63
CA GLU A 413 -29.01 -6.29 -25.54
C GLU A 413 -27.95 -6.04 -26.62
N GLU A 414 -28.32 -5.44 -27.76
CA GLU A 414 -27.37 -5.04 -28.80
C GLU A 414 -26.51 -3.86 -28.37
N GLU A 415 -27.12 -2.79 -27.84
CA GLU A 415 -26.41 -1.64 -27.24
C GLU A 415 -25.52 -2.07 -26.09
N ILE A 416 -26.02 -2.95 -25.21
CA ILE A 416 -25.27 -3.49 -24.07
C ILE A 416 -24.03 -4.22 -24.56
N ARG A 417 -24.16 -5.12 -25.54
CA ARG A 417 -23.04 -5.90 -26.07
C ARG A 417 -21.97 -4.99 -26.66
N GLU A 418 -22.35 -4.05 -27.50
CA GLU A 418 -21.44 -3.12 -28.15
C GLU A 418 -20.68 -2.30 -27.11
N LYS A 419 -21.39 -1.69 -26.16
CA LYS A 419 -20.80 -0.82 -25.14
C LYS A 419 -19.89 -1.60 -24.16
N VAL A 420 -20.35 -2.77 -23.71
CA VAL A 420 -19.56 -3.63 -22.81
C VAL A 420 -18.29 -4.12 -23.50
N GLU A 421 -18.36 -4.56 -24.77
CA GLU A 421 -17.17 -5.01 -25.49
C GLU A 421 -16.18 -3.87 -25.74
N GLU A 422 -16.65 -2.66 -26.06
CA GLU A 422 -15.83 -1.46 -26.17
C GLU A 422 -15.11 -1.16 -24.85
N THR A 423 -15.89 -1.09 -23.75
CA THR A 423 -15.35 -0.82 -22.41
C THR A 423 -14.33 -1.88 -21.98
N LEU A 424 -14.62 -3.16 -22.20
CA LEU A 424 -13.68 -4.24 -21.90
C LEU A 424 -12.40 -4.18 -22.73
N LYS A 425 -12.45 -3.69 -23.98
CA LYS A 425 -11.25 -3.45 -24.79
C LYS A 425 -10.40 -2.32 -24.17
N VAL A 426 -11.04 -1.22 -23.79
CA VAL A 426 -10.36 -0.11 -23.13
C VAL A 426 -9.70 -0.55 -21.82
N CYS A 427 -10.38 -1.41 -21.03
CA CYS A 427 -9.86 -1.93 -19.76
C CYS A 427 -8.87 -3.10 -19.91
N GLY A 428 -8.56 -3.55 -21.14
CA GLY A 428 -7.68 -4.70 -21.38
C GLY A 428 -8.26 -6.05 -20.93
N LEU A 429 -9.59 -6.13 -20.77
CA LEU A 429 -10.29 -7.32 -20.27
C LEU A 429 -11.05 -8.08 -21.38
N PHE A 430 -11.07 -7.59 -22.60
CA PHE A 430 -11.83 -8.21 -23.69
C PHE A 430 -11.52 -9.70 -23.94
N PRO A 431 -10.26 -10.17 -23.83
CA PRO A 431 -9.95 -11.61 -23.95
C PRO A 431 -10.64 -12.47 -22.89
N PHE A 432 -10.94 -11.88 -21.71
CA PHE A 432 -11.51 -12.57 -20.56
C PHE A 432 -13.03 -12.39 -20.42
N ARG A 433 -13.70 -11.72 -21.38
CA ARG A 433 -15.12 -11.31 -21.28
C ARG A 433 -16.08 -12.43 -20.92
N ASN A 434 -15.78 -13.67 -21.32
CA ASN A 434 -16.60 -14.85 -21.05
C ASN A 434 -16.07 -15.69 -19.86
N TRP A 435 -15.14 -15.13 -19.06
CA TRP A 435 -14.58 -15.84 -17.92
C TRP A 435 -15.35 -15.51 -16.64
N PRO A 436 -15.34 -16.43 -15.66
CA PRO A 436 -15.83 -16.13 -14.34
C PRO A 436 -14.88 -15.14 -13.63
N VAL A 437 -15.45 -14.24 -12.86
CA VAL A 437 -14.67 -13.24 -12.07
C VAL A 437 -13.74 -13.93 -11.06
N SER A 438 -14.13 -15.10 -10.56
CA SER A 438 -13.31 -15.89 -9.63
C SER A 438 -11.96 -16.34 -10.19
N ALA A 439 -11.83 -16.41 -11.52
CA ALA A 439 -10.58 -16.79 -12.20
C ALA A 439 -9.60 -15.63 -12.37
N LEU A 440 -9.98 -14.41 -11.99
CA LEU A 440 -9.18 -13.22 -12.16
C LEU A 440 -8.26 -12.94 -10.95
N SER A 441 -7.08 -12.37 -11.24
CA SER A 441 -6.23 -11.77 -10.21
C SER A 441 -6.91 -10.57 -9.56
N PHE A 442 -6.41 -10.12 -8.39
CA PHE A 442 -6.96 -8.96 -7.69
C PHE A 442 -6.90 -7.69 -8.57
N GLY A 443 -5.79 -7.43 -9.25
CA GLY A 443 -5.65 -6.30 -10.18
C GLY A 443 -6.62 -6.38 -11.36
N GLN A 444 -6.88 -7.57 -11.92
CA GLN A 444 -7.89 -7.75 -12.96
C GLN A 444 -9.30 -7.53 -12.42
N LYS A 445 -9.63 -7.99 -11.20
CA LYS A 445 -10.91 -7.68 -10.55
C LYS A 445 -11.10 -6.18 -10.35
N LYS A 446 -10.04 -5.45 -9.97
CA LYS A 446 -10.07 -3.99 -9.87
C LYS A 446 -10.40 -3.33 -11.22
N ARG A 447 -9.80 -3.82 -12.31
CA ARG A 447 -10.17 -3.36 -13.67
C ARG A 447 -11.62 -3.69 -14.04
N VAL A 448 -12.18 -4.81 -13.57
CA VAL A 448 -13.61 -5.13 -13.77
C VAL A 448 -14.48 -4.12 -13.05
N THR A 449 -14.16 -3.74 -11.79
CA THR A 449 -14.93 -2.72 -11.07
C THR A 449 -14.84 -1.34 -11.74
N ILE A 450 -13.67 -0.99 -12.29
CA ILE A 450 -13.53 0.24 -13.08
C ILE A 450 -14.37 0.15 -14.37
N ALA A 451 -14.35 -0.99 -15.07
CA ALA A 451 -15.13 -1.20 -16.28
C ALA A 451 -16.65 -1.12 -16.03
N SER A 452 -17.14 -1.67 -14.89
CA SER A 452 -18.57 -1.62 -14.54
C SER A 452 -19.07 -0.20 -14.24
N VAL A 453 -18.16 0.70 -13.88
CA VAL A 453 -18.44 2.12 -13.72
C VAL A 453 -18.29 2.86 -15.06
N LEU A 454 -17.17 2.62 -15.75
CA LEU A 454 -16.79 3.30 -16.99
C LEU A 454 -17.80 3.07 -18.14
N VAL A 455 -18.49 1.93 -18.15
CA VAL A 455 -19.48 1.57 -19.18
C VAL A 455 -20.65 2.57 -19.29
N GLN A 456 -20.82 3.41 -18.28
CA GLN A 456 -21.83 4.48 -18.24
C GLN A 456 -21.33 5.82 -18.78
N ASP A 457 -20.08 5.92 -19.24
CA ASP A 457 -19.39 7.15 -19.68
C ASP A 457 -19.44 8.28 -18.63
N PRO A 458 -19.03 8.05 -17.38
CA PRO A 458 -19.07 9.09 -16.37
C PRO A 458 -18.06 10.21 -16.71
N GLU A 459 -18.40 11.45 -16.37
CA GLU A 459 -17.53 12.63 -16.54
C GLU A 459 -16.50 12.74 -15.40
N LEU A 460 -16.85 12.19 -14.23
CA LEU A 460 -16.03 12.13 -13.04
C LEU A 460 -15.95 10.69 -12.52
N ILE A 461 -14.73 10.20 -12.27
CA ILE A 461 -14.53 8.92 -11.57
C ILE A 461 -13.79 9.21 -10.26
N ILE A 462 -14.36 8.74 -9.15
CA ILE A 462 -13.74 8.77 -7.82
C ILE A 462 -13.28 7.35 -7.49
N LEU A 463 -11.98 7.18 -7.22
CA LEU A 463 -11.40 5.89 -6.84
C LEU A 463 -10.90 5.96 -5.41
N ASP A 464 -11.36 5.02 -4.58
CA ASP A 464 -10.89 4.88 -3.20
C ASP A 464 -9.78 3.82 -3.18
N GLU A 465 -8.57 4.23 -2.85
CA GLU A 465 -7.34 3.42 -2.80
C GLU A 465 -7.17 2.50 -4.03
N PRO A 466 -7.00 3.07 -5.24
CA PRO A 466 -7.00 2.25 -6.47
C PRO A 466 -5.86 1.24 -6.55
N THR A 467 -4.76 1.48 -5.85
CA THR A 467 -3.52 0.69 -5.90
C THR A 467 -3.21 -0.06 -4.60
N ALA A 468 -4.10 -0.02 -3.61
CA ALA A 468 -3.89 -0.72 -2.34
C ALA A 468 -3.61 -2.22 -2.53
N GLY A 469 -2.56 -2.73 -1.87
CA GLY A 469 -2.16 -4.13 -1.94
C GLY A 469 -1.64 -4.57 -3.31
N GLN A 470 -1.18 -3.64 -4.16
CA GLN A 470 -0.59 -3.95 -5.46
C GLN A 470 0.94 -3.80 -5.43
N ASP A 471 1.65 -4.68 -6.14
CA ASP A 471 3.05 -4.47 -6.44
C ASP A 471 3.24 -3.35 -7.48
N PHE A 472 4.48 -2.92 -7.66
CA PHE A 472 4.81 -1.80 -8.54
C PHE A 472 4.38 -2.02 -10.00
N ARG A 473 4.45 -3.24 -10.50
CA ARG A 473 4.03 -3.56 -11.87
C ARG A 473 2.52 -3.38 -12.05
N HIS A 474 1.71 -4.01 -11.18
CA HIS A 474 0.25 -3.90 -11.23
C HIS A 474 -0.23 -2.49 -10.90
N TYR A 475 0.44 -1.83 -9.94
CA TYR A 475 0.25 -0.42 -9.66
C TYR A 475 0.42 0.44 -10.93
N THR A 476 1.56 0.32 -11.61
CA THR A 476 1.84 1.08 -12.83
C THR A 476 0.81 0.79 -13.92
N GLU A 477 0.43 -0.48 -14.12
CA GLU A 477 -0.59 -0.85 -15.11
C GLU A 477 -1.95 -0.19 -14.85
N ILE A 478 -2.39 -0.10 -13.58
CA ILE A 478 -3.65 0.56 -13.21
C ILE A 478 -3.53 2.08 -13.43
N MET A 479 -2.44 2.68 -13.00
CA MET A 479 -2.26 4.12 -13.08
C MET A 479 -2.11 4.62 -14.51
N GLU A 480 -1.37 3.90 -15.36
CA GLU A 480 -1.27 4.20 -16.77
C GLU A 480 -2.62 4.06 -17.50
N PHE A 481 -3.40 3.07 -17.11
CA PHE A 481 -4.78 2.93 -17.60
C PHE A 481 -5.64 4.14 -17.21
N LEU A 482 -5.59 4.58 -15.94
CA LEU A 482 -6.33 5.76 -15.47
C LEU A 482 -5.87 7.04 -16.16
N ARG A 483 -4.56 7.20 -16.38
CA ARG A 483 -4.00 8.31 -17.17
C ARG A 483 -4.56 8.32 -18.60
N GLY A 484 -4.60 7.17 -19.25
CA GLY A 484 -5.19 7.05 -20.60
C GLY A 484 -6.69 7.36 -20.66
N LEU A 485 -7.45 7.18 -19.56
CA LEU A 485 -8.83 7.65 -19.45
C LEU A 485 -8.89 9.18 -19.28
N ASN A 486 -8.01 9.72 -18.46
CA ASN A 486 -7.93 11.15 -18.21
C ASN A 486 -7.56 11.92 -19.50
N GLU A 487 -6.60 11.44 -20.28
CA GLU A 487 -6.23 11.99 -21.60
C GLU A 487 -7.41 12.01 -22.59
N LYS A 488 -8.40 11.14 -22.40
CA LYS A 488 -9.67 11.13 -23.17
C LYS A 488 -10.73 12.08 -22.60
N GLY A 489 -10.40 12.86 -21.58
CA GLY A 489 -11.26 13.87 -20.98
C GLY A 489 -12.04 13.44 -19.75
N VAL A 490 -11.85 12.23 -19.22
CA VAL A 490 -12.45 11.80 -17.97
C VAL A 490 -11.74 12.47 -16.78
N THR A 491 -12.49 13.11 -15.89
CA THR A 491 -11.95 13.68 -14.66
C THR A 491 -11.73 12.57 -13.64
N VAL A 492 -10.55 12.51 -13.02
CA VAL A 492 -10.18 11.44 -12.10
C VAL A 492 -9.81 12.00 -10.74
N VAL A 493 -10.52 11.54 -9.70
CA VAL A 493 -10.22 11.85 -8.31
C VAL A 493 -9.79 10.57 -7.61
N MET A 494 -8.62 10.59 -6.98
CA MET A 494 -8.08 9.43 -6.25
C MET A 494 -7.94 9.75 -4.78
N ILE A 495 -8.56 8.97 -3.94
CA ILE A 495 -8.26 8.95 -2.50
C ILE A 495 -7.10 7.99 -2.33
N THR A 496 -6.00 8.43 -1.74
CA THR A 496 -4.82 7.57 -1.57
C THR A 496 -3.99 7.94 -0.34
N HIS A 497 -3.32 6.94 0.19
CA HIS A 497 -2.22 7.05 1.16
C HIS A 497 -0.85 6.86 0.52
N ASP A 498 -0.80 6.53 -0.77
CA ASP A 498 0.44 6.36 -1.51
C ASP A 498 0.98 7.70 -2.00
N MET A 499 2.02 8.20 -1.32
CA MET A 499 2.66 9.47 -1.67
C MET A 499 3.39 9.42 -3.02
N HIS A 500 3.84 8.23 -3.43
CA HIS A 500 4.45 8.04 -4.76
C HIS A 500 3.40 8.20 -5.85
N LEU A 501 2.20 7.59 -5.66
CA LEU A 501 1.07 7.77 -6.57
C LEU A 501 0.72 9.24 -6.72
N MET A 502 0.60 9.94 -5.59
CA MET A 502 0.28 11.37 -5.58
C MET A 502 1.31 12.16 -6.39
N LEU A 503 2.61 11.94 -6.16
CA LEU A 503 3.67 12.64 -6.89
C LEU A 503 3.69 12.34 -8.39
N GLU A 504 3.60 11.06 -8.75
CA GLU A 504 3.82 10.62 -10.13
C GLU A 504 2.66 10.94 -11.06
N TYR A 505 1.42 10.87 -10.55
CA TYR A 505 0.22 10.88 -11.40
C TYR A 505 -0.70 12.07 -11.19
N THR A 506 -0.66 12.74 -10.02
CA THR A 506 -1.57 13.86 -9.78
C THR A 506 -0.81 15.17 -9.66
N PRO A 507 -1.10 16.16 -10.55
CA PRO A 507 -0.47 17.47 -10.45
C PRO A 507 -0.93 18.24 -9.21
N ARG A 508 -2.15 17.96 -8.70
CA ARG A 508 -2.80 18.67 -7.59
C ARG A 508 -3.25 17.72 -6.51
N ALA A 509 -3.12 18.14 -5.26
CA ALA A 509 -3.51 17.39 -4.07
C ALA A 509 -4.39 18.23 -3.14
N LEU A 510 -5.50 17.64 -2.72
CA LEU A 510 -6.44 18.15 -1.72
C LEU A 510 -6.13 17.48 -0.39
N VAL A 511 -5.65 18.23 0.58
CA VAL A 511 -5.19 17.70 1.86
C VAL A 511 -6.26 17.85 2.92
N PHE A 512 -6.72 16.72 3.46
CA PHE A 512 -7.72 16.66 4.51
C PHE A 512 -7.10 16.35 5.87
N ALA A 513 -7.49 17.14 6.89
CA ALA A 513 -7.17 16.87 8.28
C ALA A 513 -8.33 17.28 9.18
N ASP A 514 -8.68 16.44 10.17
CA ASP A 514 -9.71 16.68 11.17
C ASP A 514 -11.07 17.17 10.60
N GLY A 515 -11.44 16.59 9.46
CA GLY A 515 -12.69 16.92 8.76
C GLY A 515 -12.66 18.21 7.95
N ARG A 516 -11.51 18.82 7.73
CA ARG A 516 -11.33 20.07 6.97
C ARG A 516 -10.40 19.86 5.78
N LEU A 517 -10.61 20.65 4.74
CA LEU A 517 -9.59 20.87 3.70
C LEU A 517 -8.58 21.88 4.23
N ILE A 518 -7.35 21.45 4.44
CA ILE A 518 -6.28 22.31 5.01
C ILE A 518 -5.30 22.84 3.95
N ALA A 519 -5.23 22.19 2.79
CA ALA A 519 -4.46 22.66 1.66
C ALA A 519 -5.03 22.13 0.33
N ASP A 520 -4.81 22.94 -0.71
CA ASP A 520 -5.15 22.69 -2.11
C ASP A 520 -3.98 23.25 -2.94
N ARG A 521 -3.02 22.38 -3.28
CA ARG A 521 -1.74 22.75 -3.88
C ARG A 521 -1.22 21.65 -4.81
N SER A 522 -0.09 21.91 -5.48
CA SER A 522 0.64 20.88 -6.21
C SER A 522 1.09 19.76 -5.28
N ALA A 523 1.15 18.52 -5.79
CA ALA A 523 1.62 17.37 -5.02
C ALA A 523 3.04 17.59 -4.48
N ALA A 524 3.93 18.20 -5.29
CA ALA A 524 5.28 18.56 -4.88
C ALA A 524 5.29 19.54 -3.71
N ALA A 525 4.48 20.62 -3.78
CA ALA A 525 4.37 21.62 -2.71
C ALA A 525 3.88 21.01 -1.39
N VAL A 526 2.90 20.09 -1.44
CA VAL A 526 2.37 19.40 -0.26
C VAL A 526 3.46 18.57 0.42
N LEU A 527 4.23 17.79 -0.33
CA LEU A 527 5.27 16.89 0.23
C LEU A 527 6.61 17.60 0.53
N CYS A 528 6.71 18.89 0.24
CA CYS A 528 7.81 19.75 0.64
C CYS A 528 7.46 20.69 1.81
N ASP A 529 6.25 20.60 2.38
CA ASP A 529 5.80 21.43 3.51
C ASP A 529 5.75 20.59 4.80
N PRO A 530 6.76 20.72 5.72
CA PRO A 530 6.81 19.92 6.95
C PRO A 530 5.63 20.17 7.90
N GLN A 531 4.98 21.33 7.81
CA GLN A 531 3.82 21.63 8.65
C GLN A 531 2.58 20.87 8.17
N LEU A 532 2.32 20.89 6.87
CA LEU A 532 1.23 20.12 6.27
C LEU A 532 1.42 18.62 6.48
N ILE A 533 2.64 18.13 6.28
CA ILE A 533 2.99 16.71 6.47
C ILE A 533 2.62 16.26 7.88
N ARG A 534 3.00 17.01 8.91
CA ARG A 534 2.65 16.68 10.31
C ARG A 534 1.15 16.74 10.58
N GLN A 535 0.44 17.77 10.07
CA GLN A 535 -0.99 17.96 10.31
C GLN A 535 -1.84 16.87 9.64
N ALA A 536 -1.45 16.44 8.44
CA ALA A 536 -2.19 15.47 7.65
C ALA A 536 -1.70 14.02 7.81
N ALA A 537 -0.71 13.77 8.69
CA ALA A 537 -0.05 12.47 8.88
C ALA A 537 0.50 11.88 7.57
N LEU A 538 1.09 12.74 6.72
CA LEU A 538 1.78 12.35 5.51
C LEU A 538 3.25 12.01 5.80
N LYS A 539 3.99 11.61 4.77
CA LYS A 539 5.44 11.37 4.83
C LYS A 539 6.17 12.30 3.88
N GLU A 540 7.28 12.86 4.32
CA GLU A 540 8.19 13.60 3.44
C GLU A 540 8.68 12.69 2.32
N THR A 541 8.80 13.23 1.11
CA THR A 541 9.47 12.50 0.04
C THR A 541 10.99 12.52 0.23
N SER A 542 11.66 11.42 -0.03
CA SER A 542 13.14 11.37 0.00
C SER A 542 13.79 12.33 -1.01
N LEU A 543 13.05 12.75 -2.03
CA LEU A 543 13.48 13.80 -2.96
C LEU A 543 13.65 15.15 -2.26
N PHE A 544 12.75 15.49 -1.32
CA PHE A 544 12.87 16.72 -0.51
C PHE A 544 14.13 16.68 0.36
N THR A 545 14.37 15.56 1.03
CA THR A 545 15.60 15.35 1.81
C THR A 545 16.84 15.48 0.94
N LEU A 546 16.85 14.83 -0.24
CA LEU A 546 17.95 14.91 -1.20
C LEU A 546 18.20 16.34 -1.69
N ALA A 547 17.13 17.10 -2.04
CA ALA A 547 17.25 18.50 -2.47
C ALA A 547 17.92 19.37 -1.39
N ASN A 548 17.52 19.19 -0.11
CA ASN A 548 18.11 19.90 1.01
C ASN A 548 19.60 19.55 1.20
N GLN A 549 19.99 18.29 1.08
CA GLN A 549 21.39 17.87 1.15
C GLN A 549 22.25 18.44 0.03
N LEU A 550 21.67 18.61 -1.16
CA LEU A 550 22.31 19.22 -2.31
C LEU A 550 22.38 20.75 -2.22
N GLY A 551 21.59 21.37 -1.31
CA GLY A 551 21.41 22.82 -1.21
C GLY A 551 20.63 23.42 -2.39
N ILE A 552 19.77 22.61 -3.04
CA ILE A 552 18.90 23.05 -4.14
C ILE A 552 17.64 23.69 -3.54
N SER A 553 17.36 24.92 -3.93
CA SER A 553 16.18 25.68 -3.49
C SER A 553 15.55 26.43 -4.67
N PRO A 554 14.20 26.40 -4.78
CA PRO A 554 13.27 25.69 -3.88
C PRO A 554 13.21 24.18 -4.14
N ALA A 555 13.10 23.40 -3.07
CA ALA A 555 13.05 21.93 -3.14
C ALA A 555 11.83 21.41 -3.92
N GLU A 556 10.74 22.18 -3.94
CA GLU A 556 9.54 21.89 -4.74
C GLU A 556 9.86 21.77 -6.23
N GLU A 557 10.67 22.69 -6.76
CA GLU A 557 11.09 22.66 -8.18
C GLU A 557 11.95 21.42 -8.48
N PHE A 558 12.78 20.99 -7.55
CA PHE A 558 13.56 19.76 -7.68
C PHE A 558 12.66 18.53 -7.77
N VAL A 559 11.66 18.44 -6.89
CA VAL A 559 10.67 17.35 -6.90
C VAL A 559 9.86 17.38 -8.20
N GLN A 560 9.42 18.55 -8.64
CA GLN A 560 8.69 18.72 -9.89
C GLN A 560 9.55 18.29 -11.11
N ARG A 561 10.82 18.66 -11.14
CA ARG A 561 11.77 18.26 -12.17
C ARG A 561 11.93 16.75 -12.26
N PHE A 562 12.01 16.08 -11.10
CA PHE A 562 12.06 14.62 -11.04
C PHE A 562 10.79 14.00 -11.64
N ILE A 563 9.61 14.50 -11.29
CA ILE A 563 8.34 14.00 -11.81
C ILE A 563 8.29 14.08 -13.34
N GLU A 564 8.75 15.19 -13.92
CA GLU A 564 8.78 15.39 -15.37
C GLU A 564 9.71 14.39 -16.07
N GLU A 565 10.93 14.22 -15.55
CA GLU A 565 11.89 13.26 -16.08
C GLU A 565 11.36 11.82 -15.98
N ASP A 566 10.82 11.44 -14.82
CA ASP A 566 10.30 10.10 -14.59
C ASP A 566 9.14 9.76 -15.55
N ARG A 567 8.26 10.72 -15.80
CA ARG A 567 7.18 10.60 -16.81
C ARG A 567 7.73 10.38 -18.22
N GLU A 568 8.76 11.13 -18.61
CA GLU A 568 9.38 10.99 -19.94
C GLU A 568 10.07 9.65 -20.10
N VAL A 569 10.90 9.24 -19.12
CA VAL A 569 11.61 7.97 -19.16
C VAL A 569 10.62 6.80 -19.29
N ARG A 570 9.53 6.83 -18.52
CA ARG A 570 8.48 5.80 -18.61
C ARG A 570 7.73 5.82 -19.94
N SER A 571 7.56 6.97 -20.56
CA SER A 571 6.89 7.08 -21.87
C SER A 571 7.74 6.56 -23.02
N HIS A 572 9.08 6.69 -22.94
CA HIS A 572 10.03 6.26 -23.98
C HIS A 572 10.53 4.83 -23.81
N GLY A 573 10.36 4.23 -22.61
CA GLY A 573 10.76 2.85 -22.32
C GLY A 573 9.76 1.79 -22.77
N ARG A 574 8.75 2.18 -23.57
CA ARG A 574 7.70 1.28 -24.11
C ARG A 574 7.87 0.97 -25.57
#